data_2710c6a4600ad21e9825611781ea7f62
#
_entry.id   2710c6a4600ad21e9825611781ea7f62
#
_cell.length_a   1.000
_cell.length_b   1.000
_cell.length_c   1.000
_cell.angle_alpha   90.00
_cell.angle_beta   90.00
_cell.angle_gamma   90.00
#
_symmetry.space_group_name_H-M   'P 1'
#
loop_
_entity.id
_entity.type
_entity.pdbx_description
1 polymer ?
#
loop_
_entity_poly.entity_id
_entity_poly.type
_entity_poly.pdbx_seq_one_letter_code
_entity_poly.pdbx_strand_id
1 'polypeptide(L)'
;MKKLNYVFAILLGSMLLLGFNSCSKDDDNNYNMGNQDFVTKASSGNMLEIASGQLAINQGVNANVKAFGQHMVTDHGQTAIEMAALANKKNWTIPSAMLPEHQQMYDALKNLTGAAFDQQFAAMMVTSHQQTIDLFQQAAGNNGVPDADLRAFASGKLPTLKKHLQDAQQLQTDVND
;
A
#
# COMPACT_ATOMS: atom_id res chain seq x y z
N MET A 1 -19.17 -14.67 88.77
CA MET A 1 -19.12 -15.03 87.36
C MET A 1 -19.73 -13.88 86.61
N LYS A 2 -18.88 -12.99 86.07
CA LYS A 2 -19.34 -11.77 85.38
C LYS A 2 -19.28 -12.03 83.85
N LYS A 3 -20.41 -11.90 83.18
CA LYS A 3 -20.49 -11.98 81.71
C LYS A 3 -20.16 -10.62 81.14
N LEU A 4 -19.14 -10.58 80.26
CA LEU A 4 -18.69 -9.39 79.58
C LEU A 4 -19.34 -9.38 78.16
N ASN A 5 -20.25 -8.44 77.95
CA ASN A 5 -20.92 -8.22 76.63
C ASN A 5 -20.03 -7.32 75.77
N TYR A 6 -19.53 -7.83 74.69
CA TYR A 6 -18.89 -7.03 73.67
C TYR A 6 -19.96 -6.55 72.65
N VAL A 7 -20.16 -5.25 72.63
CA VAL A 7 -20.96 -4.59 71.59
C VAL A 7 -20.04 -4.35 70.36
N PHE A 8 -20.31 -5.04 69.28
CA PHE A 8 -19.63 -4.79 67.97
C PHE A 8 -20.31 -3.60 67.31
N ALA A 9 -19.62 -2.48 67.22
CA ALA A 9 -20.03 -1.33 66.41
C ALA A 9 -19.64 -1.60 64.95
N ILE A 10 -20.63 -1.78 64.08
CA ILE A 10 -20.44 -1.90 62.64
C ILE A 10 -20.36 -0.49 62.07
N LEU A 11 -19.15 -0.07 61.68
CA LEU A 11 -18.92 1.14 60.89
C LEU A 11 -19.25 0.81 59.42
N LEU A 12 -20.40 1.32 58.94
CA LEU A 12 -20.72 1.32 57.52
C LEU A 12 -19.87 2.38 56.81
N GLY A 13 -18.76 1.97 56.19
CA GLY A 13 -17.97 2.77 55.30
C GLY A 13 -18.68 2.83 53.93
N SER A 14 -19.33 3.95 53.61
CA SER A 14 -19.86 4.23 52.27
C SER A 14 -18.71 4.48 51.33
N MET A 15 -18.34 3.44 50.56
CA MET A 15 -17.37 3.52 49.45
C MET A 15 -18.05 4.18 48.27
N LEU A 16 -17.75 5.47 48.05
CA LEU A 16 -18.19 6.24 46.90
C LEU A 16 -17.46 5.71 45.65
N LEU A 17 -18.11 4.85 44.88
CA LEU A 17 -17.62 4.42 43.56
C LEU A 17 -17.75 5.60 42.61
N LEU A 18 -16.66 6.36 42.46
CA LEU A 18 -16.51 7.26 41.31
C LEU A 18 -16.40 6.40 40.03
N GLY A 19 -17.52 6.20 39.37
CA GLY A 19 -17.55 5.63 38.04
C GLY A 19 -16.84 6.57 37.05
N PHE A 20 -15.60 6.23 36.71
CA PHE A 20 -14.99 6.80 35.51
C PHE A 20 -15.74 6.25 34.30
N ASN A 21 -16.77 6.98 33.84
CA ASN A 21 -17.27 6.80 32.50
C ASN A 21 -16.16 7.28 31.56
N SER A 22 -15.26 6.37 31.19
CA SER A 22 -14.45 6.50 30.00
C SER A 22 -15.42 6.37 28.82
N CYS A 23 -15.98 7.47 28.36
CA CYS A 23 -16.48 7.54 26.98
C CYS A 23 -15.25 7.38 26.07
N SER A 24 -14.92 6.17 25.70
CA SER A 24 -14.26 5.94 24.42
C SER A 24 -15.28 6.42 23.37
N LYS A 25 -15.06 7.59 22.79
CA LYS A 25 -15.59 7.88 21.47
C LYS A 25 -14.98 6.81 20.57
N ASP A 26 -15.73 5.75 20.35
CA ASP A 26 -15.60 4.95 19.16
C ASP A 26 -16.04 5.89 18.02
N ASP A 27 -15.09 6.68 17.53
CA ASP A 27 -15.20 7.27 16.21
C ASP A 27 -15.22 6.05 15.27
N ASP A 28 -16.42 5.56 14.95
CA ASP A 28 -16.70 4.62 13.88
C ASP A 28 -16.38 5.31 12.53
N ASN A 29 -15.12 5.70 12.37
CA ASN A 29 -14.54 6.08 11.11
C ASN A 29 -14.39 4.79 10.30
N ASN A 30 -15.46 4.43 9.57
CA ASN A 30 -15.49 3.27 8.68
C ASN A 30 -14.63 3.55 7.44
N TYR A 31 -13.30 3.57 7.63
CA TYR A 31 -12.35 3.67 6.53
C TYR A 31 -12.21 2.31 5.85
N ASN A 32 -12.12 2.32 4.52
CA ASN A 32 -11.99 1.12 3.70
C ASN A 32 -10.62 0.45 3.86
N MET A 33 -9.59 1.20 4.30
CA MET A 33 -8.21 0.72 4.42
C MET A 33 -7.46 1.50 5.49
N GLY A 34 -6.57 0.82 6.23
CA GLY A 34 -5.63 1.45 7.16
C GLY A 34 -4.51 2.20 6.43
N ASN A 35 -3.95 3.26 7.06
CA ASN A 35 -2.81 3.99 6.48
C ASN A 35 -1.62 3.06 6.20
N GLN A 36 -1.23 2.23 7.18
CA GLN A 36 -0.11 1.30 7.05
C GLN A 36 -0.36 0.24 5.97
N ASP A 37 -1.61 -0.23 5.82
CA ASP A 37 -1.96 -1.22 4.79
C ASP A 37 -1.78 -0.64 3.39
N PHE A 38 -2.23 0.59 3.16
CA PHE A 38 -2.00 1.27 1.89
C PHE A 38 -0.50 1.47 1.62
N VAL A 39 0.25 1.99 2.60
CA VAL A 39 1.70 2.20 2.47
C VAL A 39 2.41 0.90 2.12
N THR A 40 2.06 -0.20 2.77
CA THR A 40 2.65 -1.52 2.52
C THR A 40 2.36 -2.01 1.10
N LYS A 41 1.09 -2.00 0.69
CA LYS A 41 0.67 -2.47 -0.65
C LYS A 41 1.22 -1.59 -1.77
N ALA A 42 1.10 -0.28 -1.64
CA ALA A 42 1.58 0.68 -2.64
C ALA A 42 3.10 0.62 -2.79
N SER A 43 3.85 0.51 -1.68
CA SER A 43 5.31 0.38 -1.74
C SER A 43 5.75 -0.94 -2.36
N SER A 44 5.05 -2.03 -2.06
CA SER A 44 5.34 -3.34 -2.64
C SER A 44 5.09 -3.38 -4.15
N GLY A 45 3.96 -2.83 -4.62
CA GLY A 45 3.68 -2.68 -6.06
C GLY A 45 4.74 -1.80 -6.75
N ASN A 46 5.12 -0.71 -6.11
CA ASN A 46 6.16 0.18 -6.63
C ASN A 46 7.54 -0.52 -6.75
N MET A 47 7.89 -1.41 -5.82
CA MET A 47 9.09 -2.26 -5.92
C MET A 47 9.02 -3.19 -7.13
N LEU A 48 7.86 -3.80 -7.38
CA LEU A 48 7.63 -4.65 -8.56
C LEU A 48 7.90 -3.88 -9.85
N GLU A 49 7.34 -2.67 -9.99
CA GLU A 49 7.48 -1.84 -11.18
C GLU A 49 8.94 -1.44 -11.44
N ILE A 50 9.67 -1.04 -10.40
CA ILE A 50 11.09 -0.71 -10.51
C ILE A 50 11.91 -1.94 -10.90
N ALA A 51 11.74 -3.07 -10.21
CA ALA A 51 12.51 -4.28 -10.46
C ALA A 51 12.22 -4.87 -11.85
N SER A 52 10.96 -4.89 -12.26
CA SER A 52 10.56 -5.39 -13.57
C SER A 52 10.97 -4.45 -14.70
N GLY A 53 10.92 -3.14 -14.48
CA GLY A 53 11.46 -2.14 -15.38
C GLY A 53 12.96 -2.34 -15.62
N GLN A 54 13.73 -2.64 -14.56
CA GLN A 54 15.15 -2.96 -14.68
C GLN A 54 15.40 -4.25 -15.49
N LEU A 55 14.56 -5.28 -15.32
CA LEU A 55 14.64 -6.47 -16.17
C LEU A 55 14.34 -6.12 -17.64
N ALA A 56 13.34 -5.29 -17.91
CA ALA A 56 12.98 -4.87 -19.27
C ALA A 56 14.13 -4.13 -19.97
N ILE A 57 14.85 -3.26 -19.26
CA ILE A 57 16.04 -2.58 -19.79
C ILE A 57 17.10 -3.60 -20.19
N ASN A 58 17.34 -4.62 -19.36
CA ASN A 58 18.43 -5.57 -19.52
C ASN A 58 18.10 -6.72 -20.48
N GLN A 59 16.87 -7.25 -20.44
CA GLN A 59 16.47 -8.51 -21.10
C GLN A 59 15.51 -8.31 -22.27
N GLY A 60 14.78 -7.19 -22.33
CA GLY A 60 13.85 -6.91 -23.43
C GLY A 60 14.55 -6.93 -24.79
N VAL A 61 13.93 -7.44 -25.81
CA VAL A 61 14.44 -7.40 -27.19
C VAL A 61 13.75 -6.32 -28.01
N ASN A 62 12.51 -5.98 -27.70
CA ASN A 62 11.79 -4.88 -28.32
C ASN A 62 12.24 -3.54 -27.71
N ALA A 63 12.55 -2.55 -28.59
CA ALA A 63 13.02 -1.24 -28.16
C ALA A 63 11.96 -0.48 -27.29
N ASN A 64 10.66 -0.66 -27.59
CA ASN A 64 9.58 -0.04 -26.83
C ASN A 64 9.47 -0.65 -25.42
N VAL A 65 9.74 -1.95 -25.26
CA VAL A 65 9.80 -2.63 -23.96
C VAL A 65 10.92 -2.03 -23.10
N LYS A 66 12.10 -1.84 -23.66
CA LYS A 66 13.23 -1.20 -22.94
C LYS A 66 12.92 0.24 -22.56
N ALA A 67 12.33 1.00 -23.47
CA ALA A 67 11.96 2.40 -23.21
C ALA A 67 10.90 2.51 -22.11
N PHE A 68 9.86 1.66 -22.16
CA PHE A 68 8.84 1.60 -21.11
C PHE A 68 9.44 1.17 -19.76
N GLY A 69 10.35 0.18 -19.75
CA GLY A 69 11.08 -0.22 -18.56
C GLY A 69 11.85 0.93 -17.93
N GLN A 70 12.56 1.75 -18.74
CA GLN A 70 13.27 2.94 -18.25
C GLN A 70 12.31 3.97 -17.65
N HIS A 71 11.15 4.16 -18.27
CA HIS A 71 10.10 5.05 -17.77
C HIS A 71 9.59 4.58 -16.38
N MET A 72 9.31 3.28 -16.24
CA MET A 72 8.89 2.69 -14.96
C MET A 72 9.95 2.89 -13.87
N VAL A 73 11.22 2.63 -14.14
CA VAL A 73 12.30 2.85 -13.17
C VAL A 73 12.35 4.31 -12.71
N THR A 74 12.19 5.25 -13.63
CA THR A 74 12.27 6.68 -13.33
C THR A 74 11.09 7.14 -12.49
N ASP A 75 9.86 6.91 -12.93
CA ASP A 75 8.66 7.46 -12.31
C ASP A 75 8.31 6.77 -11.00
N HIS A 76 8.48 5.43 -10.95
CA HIS A 76 8.27 4.68 -9.72
C HIS A 76 9.42 4.89 -8.72
N GLY A 77 10.63 5.16 -9.19
CA GLY A 77 11.74 5.62 -8.35
C GLY A 77 11.43 6.93 -7.63
N GLN A 78 10.91 7.92 -8.37
CA GLN A 78 10.46 9.18 -7.78
C GLN A 78 9.30 8.97 -6.78
N THR A 79 8.34 8.13 -7.14
CA THR A 79 7.20 7.79 -6.26
C THR A 79 7.67 7.11 -4.96
N ALA A 80 8.70 6.24 -5.03
CA ALA A 80 9.29 5.63 -3.84
C ALA A 80 9.89 6.67 -2.88
N ILE A 81 10.60 7.67 -3.41
CA ILE A 81 11.19 8.77 -2.61
C ILE A 81 10.08 9.56 -1.90
N GLU A 82 9.03 9.92 -2.62
CA GLU A 82 7.91 10.69 -2.06
C GLU A 82 7.15 9.89 -0.99
N MET A 83 6.88 8.60 -1.23
CA MET A 83 6.24 7.72 -0.25
C MET A 83 7.13 7.57 0.99
N ALA A 84 8.44 7.38 0.83
CA ALA A 84 9.37 7.25 1.95
C ALA A 84 9.42 8.53 2.80
N ALA A 85 9.41 9.71 2.17
CA ALA A 85 9.37 10.99 2.89
C ALA A 85 8.07 11.14 3.70
N LEU A 86 6.92 10.78 3.12
CA LEU A 86 5.63 10.83 3.81
C LEU A 86 5.57 9.81 4.95
N ALA A 87 6.02 8.58 4.70
CA ALA A 87 6.05 7.52 5.71
C ALA A 87 6.93 7.89 6.90
N ASN A 88 8.10 8.47 6.65
CA ASN A 88 9.00 8.96 7.71
C ASN A 88 8.33 10.06 8.56
N LYS A 89 7.69 11.04 7.91
CA LYS A 89 6.94 12.13 8.61
C LYS A 89 5.84 11.57 9.52
N LYS A 90 5.22 10.45 9.14
CA LYS A 90 4.04 9.89 9.79
C LYS A 90 4.35 8.64 10.66
N ASN A 91 5.60 8.21 10.75
CA ASN A 91 6.05 7.00 11.43
C ASN A 91 5.41 5.71 10.87
N TRP A 92 5.17 5.64 9.56
CA TRP A 92 4.79 4.40 8.88
C TRP A 92 6.02 3.65 8.41
N THR A 93 5.87 2.33 8.32
CA THR A 93 6.97 1.45 7.89
C THR A 93 6.85 1.12 6.41
N ILE A 94 7.90 1.40 5.64
CA ILE A 94 8.04 0.90 4.28
C ILE A 94 8.51 -0.56 4.35
N PRO A 95 7.86 -1.52 3.66
CA PRO A 95 8.31 -2.90 3.65
C PRO A 95 9.70 -3.01 3.01
N SER A 96 10.53 -3.91 3.53
CA SER A 96 11.89 -4.15 3.02
C SER A 96 11.94 -5.11 1.82
N ALA A 97 10.82 -5.76 1.49
CA ALA A 97 10.66 -6.69 0.37
C ALA A 97 9.25 -6.60 -0.22
N MET A 98 9.09 -7.11 -1.42
CA MET A 98 7.79 -7.27 -2.06
C MET A 98 6.88 -8.19 -1.26
N LEU A 99 5.58 -7.93 -1.30
CA LEU A 99 4.57 -8.88 -0.84
C LEU A 99 4.58 -10.14 -1.72
N PRO A 100 4.12 -11.29 -1.20
CA PRO A 100 4.18 -12.56 -1.93
C PRO A 100 3.57 -12.51 -3.33
N GLU A 101 2.45 -11.84 -3.52
CA GLU A 101 1.79 -11.68 -4.81
C GLU A 101 2.66 -10.92 -5.83
N HIS A 102 3.31 -9.84 -5.42
CA HIS A 102 4.21 -9.07 -6.28
C HIS A 102 5.51 -9.83 -6.55
N GLN A 103 6.03 -10.56 -5.57
CA GLN A 103 7.19 -11.42 -5.76
C GLN A 103 6.91 -12.54 -6.77
N GLN A 104 5.73 -13.14 -6.74
CA GLN A 104 5.31 -14.15 -7.73
C GLN A 104 5.25 -13.58 -9.14
N MET A 105 4.72 -12.35 -9.31
CA MET A 105 4.70 -11.67 -10.62
C MET A 105 6.12 -11.44 -11.15
N TYR A 106 7.02 -10.96 -10.30
CA TYR A 106 8.43 -10.78 -10.65
C TYR A 106 9.12 -12.10 -11.01
N ASP A 107 8.90 -13.16 -10.21
CA ASP A 107 9.49 -14.47 -10.41
C ASP A 107 9.02 -15.15 -11.71
N ALA A 108 7.77 -14.91 -12.10
CA ALA A 108 7.25 -15.39 -13.39
C ALA A 108 7.92 -14.70 -14.59
N LEU A 109 8.41 -13.46 -14.41
CA LEU A 109 9.03 -12.68 -15.48
C LEU A 109 10.55 -12.93 -15.59
N LYS A 110 11.27 -13.01 -14.46
CA LYS A 110 12.74 -12.91 -14.41
C LYS A 110 13.51 -13.97 -15.20
N ASN A 111 12.89 -15.14 -15.42
CA ASN A 111 13.50 -16.27 -16.13
C ASN A 111 13.14 -16.34 -17.63
N LEU A 112 12.30 -15.44 -18.10
CA LEU A 112 11.92 -15.36 -19.50
C LEU A 112 12.96 -14.55 -20.30
N THR A 113 13.06 -14.84 -21.60
CA THR A 113 13.93 -14.14 -22.53
C THR A 113 13.26 -13.95 -23.89
N GLY A 114 13.79 -13.05 -24.72
CA GLY A 114 13.27 -12.82 -26.07
C GLY A 114 11.82 -12.33 -26.09
N ALA A 115 11.10 -12.68 -27.13
CA ALA A 115 9.70 -12.28 -27.31
C ALA A 115 8.79 -12.71 -26.15
N ALA A 116 9.03 -13.89 -25.55
CA ALA A 116 8.27 -14.36 -24.40
C ALA A 116 8.43 -13.44 -23.17
N PHE A 117 9.64 -12.88 -22.96
CA PHE A 117 9.85 -11.85 -21.93
C PHE A 117 9.05 -10.59 -22.25
N ASP A 118 9.16 -10.08 -23.46
CA ASP A 118 8.51 -8.83 -23.87
C ASP A 118 6.97 -8.90 -23.71
N GLN A 119 6.38 -10.01 -24.19
CA GLN A 119 4.94 -10.25 -24.07
C GLN A 119 4.49 -10.37 -22.61
N GLN A 120 5.23 -11.14 -21.78
CA GLN A 120 4.89 -11.31 -20.36
C GLN A 120 5.08 -9.99 -19.60
N PHE A 121 6.14 -9.23 -19.88
CA PHE A 121 6.36 -7.91 -19.28
C PHE A 121 5.21 -6.97 -19.57
N ALA A 122 4.81 -6.83 -20.83
CA ALA A 122 3.71 -5.94 -21.22
C ALA A 122 2.38 -6.35 -20.56
N ALA A 123 2.04 -7.64 -20.57
CA ALA A 123 0.84 -8.16 -19.91
C ALA A 123 0.85 -7.92 -18.38
N MET A 124 2.01 -8.11 -17.76
CA MET A 124 2.18 -7.86 -16.32
C MET A 124 2.04 -6.38 -16.00
N MET A 125 2.59 -5.46 -16.82
CA MET A 125 2.45 -4.02 -16.63
C MET A 125 0.99 -3.57 -16.71
N VAL A 126 0.19 -4.10 -17.65
CA VAL A 126 -1.26 -3.84 -17.71
C VAL A 126 -1.95 -4.27 -16.42
N THR A 127 -1.68 -5.48 -15.97
CA THR A 127 -2.31 -6.05 -14.75
C THR A 127 -1.93 -5.25 -13.50
N SER A 128 -0.64 -4.98 -13.33
CA SER A 128 -0.12 -4.27 -12.16
C SER A 128 -0.66 -2.84 -12.07
N HIS A 129 -0.66 -2.10 -13.19
CA HIS A 129 -1.21 -0.74 -13.22
C HIS A 129 -2.71 -0.70 -12.94
N GLN A 130 -3.50 -1.67 -13.45
CA GLN A 130 -4.91 -1.74 -13.13
C GLN A 130 -5.13 -1.94 -11.63
N GLN A 131 -4.44 -2.90 -11.02
CA GLN A 131 -4.52 -3.17 -9.58
C GLN A 131 -4.06 -1.95 -8.73
N THR A 132 -2.99 -1.29 -9.16
CA THR A 132 -2.47 -0.08 -8.49
C THR A 132 -3.47 1.08 -8.60
N ILE A 133 -4.09 1.29 -9.75
CA ILE A 133 -5.14 2.32 -9.92
C ILE A 133 -6.30 2.04 -8.97
N ASP A 134 -6.78 0.80 -8.90
CA ASP A 134 -7.89 0.42 -8.02
C ASP A 134 -7.54 0.67 -6.54
N LEU A 135 -6.33 0.28 -6.11
CA LEU A 135 -5.81 0.54 -4.77
C LEU A 135 -5.75 2.04 -4.45
N PHE A 136 -5.22 2.85 -5.38
CA PHE A 136 -5.06 4.29 -5.20
C PHE A 136 -6.40 5.03 -5.25
N GLN A 137 -7.35 4.61 -6.08
CA GLN A 137 -8.71 5.14 -6.09
C GLN A 137 -9.43 4.87 -4.77
N GLN A 138 -9.31 3.64 -4.25
CA GLN A 138 -9.87 3.29 -2.95
C GLN A 138 -9.26 4.16 -1.84
N ALA A 139 -7.94 4.30 -1.81
CA ALA A 139 -7.24 5.09 -0.80
C ALA A 139 -7.59 6.59 -0.85
N ALA A 140 -7.76 7.14 -2.05
CA ALA A 140 -8.08 8.56 -2.28
C ALA A 140 -9.54 8.92 -1.95
N GLY A 141 -10.44 7.94 -1.83
CA GLY A 141 -11.86 8.16 -1.54
C GLY A 141 -12.12 8.84 -0.18
N ASN A 142 -13.31 9.38 0.02
CA ASN A 142 -13.68 10.06 1.28
C ASN A 142 -13.50 9.14 2.51
N ASN A 143 -13.84 7.87 2.37
CA ASN A 143 -13.64 6.82 3.38
C ASN A 143 -12.46 5.90 3.01
N GLY A 144 -11.48 6.37 2.25
CA GLY A 144 -10.36 5.57 1.76
C GLY A 144 -9.39 5.19 2.88
N VAL A 145 -8.38 6.03 3.11
CA VAL A 145 -7.46 5.91 4.26
C VAL A 145 -7.69 7.06 5.25
N PRO A 146 -7.42 6.88 6.57
CA PRO A 146 -7.66 7.91 7.59
C PRO A 146 -6.87 9.20 7.37
N ASP A 147 -5.61 9.12 6.95
CA ASP A 147 -4.71 10.27 6.84
C ASP A 147 -4.97 11.09 5.56
N ALA A 148 -5.18 12.40 5.72
CA ALA A 148 -5.50 13.31 4.62
C ALA A 148 -4.31 13.53 3.66
N ASP A 149 -3.06 13.56 4.18
CA ASP A 149 -1.87 13.72 3.33
C ASP A 149 -1.70 12.46 2.45
N LEU A 150 -2.03 11.28 3.00
CA LEU A 150 -1.96 10.00 2.27
C LEU A 150 -3.07 9.90 1.20
N ARG A 151 -4.30 10.37 1.50
CA ARG A 151 -5.36 10.51 0.48
C ARG A 151 -4.93 11.43 -0.66
N ALA A 152 -4.34 12.58 -0.32
CA ALA A 152 -3.84 13.54 -1.30
C ALA A 152 -2.70 12.96 -2.15
N PHE A 153 -1.76 12.22 -1.54
CA PHE A 153 -0.72 11.49 -2.26
C PHE A 153 -1.32 10.49 -3.25
N ALA A 154 -2.26 9.64 -2.78
CA ALA A 154 -2.91 8.65 -3.64
C ALA A 154 -3.64 9.32 -4.81
N SER A 155 -4.45 10.36 -4.55
CA SER A 155 -5.16 11.11 -5.59
C SER A 155 -4.21 11.74 -6.61
N GLY A 156 -3.10 12.32 -6.14
CA GLY A 156 -2.11 12.99 -6.98
C GLY A 156 -1.38 12.06 -7.97
N LYS A 157 -1.26 10.76 -7.63
CA LYS A 157 -0.61 9.77 -8.52
C LYS A 157 -1.53 9.19 -9.58
N LEU A 158 -2.84 9.25 -9.41
CA LEU A 158 -3.81 8.63 -10.34
C LEU A 158 -3.67 9.06 -11.80
N PRO A 159 -3.45 10.35 -12.16
CA PRO A 159 -3.27 10.73 -13.56
C PRO A 159 -2.09 10.02 -14.23
N THR A 160 -0.94 9.96 -13.56
CA THR A 160 0.28 9.28 -14.05
C THR A 160 0.06 7.77 -14.18
N LEU A 161 -0.53 7.13 -13.16
CA LEU A 161 -0.85 5.69 -13.21
C LEU A 161 -1.78 5.33 -14.36
N LYS A 162 -2.80 6.14 -14.64
CA LYS A 162 -3.70 5.96 -15.78
C LYS A 162 -2.98 6.11 -17.12
N LYS A 163 -2.04 7.03 -17.21
CA LYS A 163 -1.21 7.20 -18.40
C LYS A 163 -0.31 5.97 -18.61
N HIS A 164 0.33 5.49 -17.55
CA HIS A 164 1.15 4.27 -17.60
C HIS A 164 0.31 3.05 -18.05
N LEU A 165 -0.92 2.90 -17.54
CA LEU A 165 -1.82 1.82 -17.98
C LEU A 165 -2.10 1.90 -19.48
N GLN A 166 -2.41 3.10 -20.00
CA GLN A 166 -2.65 3.31 -21.43
C GLN A 166 -1.42 2.94 -22.26
N ASP A 167 -0.23 3.36 -21.81
CA ASP A 167 1.03 3.07 -22.50
C ASP A 167 1.37 1.57 -22.44
N ALA A 168 1.10 0.90 -21.30
CA ALA A 168 1.25 -0.55 -21.16
C ALA A 168 0.31 -1.34 -22.08
N GLN A 169 -0.94 -0.89 -22.25
CA GLN A 169 -1.91 -1.48 -23.19
C GLN A 169 -1.45 -1.34 -24.64
N GLN A 170 -0.90 -0.18 -25.01
CA GLN A 170 -0.32 0.01 -26.35
C GLN A 170 0.91 -0.90 -26.53
N LEU A 171 1.80 -0.94 -25.53
CA LEU A 171 2.96 -1.82 -25.56
C LEU A 171 2.56 -3.29 -25.70
N GLN A 172 1.50 -3.73 -24.99
CA GLN A 172 0.99 -5.09 -25.10
C GLN A 172 0.49 -5.42 -26.52
N THR A 173 -0.13 -4.46 -27.21
CA THR A 173 -0.50 -4.61 -28.62
C THR A 173 0.75 -4.73 -29.49
N ASP A 174 1.71 -3.82 -29.33
CA ASP A 174 2.94 -3.74 -30.15
C ASP A 174 3.82 -5.00 -30.08
N VAL A 175 3.80 -5.74 -28.95
CA VAL A 175 4.62 -6.96 -28.77
C VAL A 175 3.89 -8.24 -29.17
N ASN A 176 2.60 -8.19 -29.47
CA ASN A 176 1.78 -9.33 -29.91
C ASN A 176 1.53 -9.34 -31.42
N ASP A 177 1.80 -8.23 -32.13
CA ASP A 177 1.73 -8.10 -33.60
C ASP A 177 3.04 -8.58 -34.24
#